data_cbccc642a2cadfa0a5c2d8441113c6da
#
_entry.id   cbccc642a2cadfa0a5c2d8441113c6da
#
_cell.length_a   1.000
_cell.length_b   1.000
_cell.length_c   1.000
_cell.angle_alpha   90.00
_cell.angle_beta   90.00
_cell.angle_gamma   90.00
#
_symmetry.space_group_name_H-M   'P 1'
#
loop_
_entity.id
_entity.type
_entity.pdbx_description
1 polymer ?
#
loop_
_entity_poly.entity_id
_entity_poly.type
_entity_poly.pdbx_seq_one_letter_code
_entity_poly.pdbx_strand_id
1 'polypeptide(L)'
;MMVFGIQSNWKHHAYGMVFLLLALIRPVPGLAEDINVLMSTEDFLAHAFDGQYQSNIVWITPSFRRQLEQAMNSSFRGARVRYWRNGNRSAWVLERIGKERPITAGFVVENNQILLSRLLTYRESRGGEIQYPGFIAQFKGASLDKVNRLNRHIDGITGATLSVDAIKRMATASLLMAKESATPQQVSTQ
;
A
#
# COMPACT_ATOMS: atom_id res chain seq x y z
N MET A 1 -0.28 -46.86 79.22
CA MET A 1 0.91 -46.03 78.94
C MET A 1 0.70 -45.37 77.59
N MET A 2 0.28 -44.14 77.59
CA MET A 2 -0.11 -43.36 76.39
C MET A 2 1.16 -42.75 75.78
N VAL A 3 1.29 -42.89 74.44
CA VAL A 3 2.29 -42.14 73.67
C VAL A 3 1.54 -41.25 72.69
N PHE A 4 1.61 -39.98 72.89
CA PHE A 4 1.08 -38.92 72.01
C PHE A 4 1.98 -38.75 70.78
N GLY A 5 1.46 -38.94 69.59
CA GLY A 5 2.11 -38.61 68.34
C GLY A 5 1.71 -37.19 67.90
N ILE A 6 2.67 -36.32 67.81
CA ILE A 6 2.51 -34.93 67.28
C ILE A 6 2.62 -35.02 65.75
N GLN A 7 1.51 -34.83 65.03
CA GLN A 7 1.51 -34.59 63.59
C GLN A 7 1.70 -33.12 63.28
N SER A 8 2.82 -32.77 62.69
CA SER A 8 3.11 -31.42 62.20
C SER A 8 2.48 -31.21 60.84
N ASN A 9 1.48 -30.32 60.77
CA ASN A 9 0.84 -29.85 59.54
C ASN A 9 1.78 -28.89 58.79
N TRP A 10 2.43 -29.38 57.74
CA TRP A 10 3.34 -28.54 56.94
C TRP A 10 2.95 -28.53 55.44
N LYS A 11 1.70 -28.24 55.11
CA LYS A 11 1.26 -28.25 53.71
C LYS A 11 0.54 -26.99 53.20
N HIS A 12 0.60 -25.85 53.88
CA HIS A 12 -0.17 -24.69 53.44
C HIS A 12 0.62 -23.41 53.10
N HIS A 13 1.94 -23.44 52.95
CA HIS A 13 2.69 -22.20 52.64
C HIS A 13 3.39 -22.17 51.26
N ALA A 14 3.16 -23.20 50.39
CA ALA A 14 3.84 -23.25 49.10
C ALA A 14 3.05 -22.66 47.90
N TYR A 15 1.77 -22.28 48.09
CA TYR A 15 0.94 -21.76 46.97
C TYR A 15 0.74 -20.24 46.95
N GLY A 16 1.22 -19.52 47.96
CA GLY A 16 1.03 -18.08 48.07
C GLY A 16 2.04 -17.22 47.29
N MET A 17 3.15 -17.80 46.82
CA MET A 17 4.25 -16.99 46.24
C MET A 17 4.37 -17.07 44.73
N VAL A 18 3.58 -17.94 44.06
CA VAL A 18 3.60 -18.05 42.60
C VAL A 18 2.62 -17.07 41.91
N PHE A 19 1.60 -16.58 42.64
CA PHE A 19 0.59 -15.66 42.06
C PHE A 19 1.00 -14.20 42.00
N LEU A 20 2.10 -13.80 42.66
CA LEU A 20 2.50 -12.39 42.73
C LEU A 20 3.48 -11.98 41.59
N LEU A 21 3.98 -12.91 40.80
CA LEU A 21 4.95 -12.63 39.71
C LEU A 21 4.31 -12.51 38.32
N LEU A 22 2.99 -12.80 38.19
CA LEU A 22 2.27 -12.72 36.92
C LEU A 22 1.58 -11.37 36.68
N ALA A 23 1.63 -10.43 37.63
CA ALA A 23 0.92 -9.16 37.58
C ALA A 23 1.76 -7.97 37.05
N LEU A 24 2.98 -8.19 36.57
CA LEU A 24 3.88 -7.11 36.12
C LEU A 24 4.19 -7.12 34.62
N ILE A 25 3.58 -8.02 33.84
CA ILE A 25 3.58 -7.85 32.37
C ILE A 25 2.46 -6.87 32.04
N ARG A 26 2.71 -5.57 32.29
CA ARG A 26 1.89 -4.54 31.67
C ARG A 26 2.18 -4.62 30.16
N PRO A 27 1.17 -4.79 29.28
CA PRO A 27 1.39 -4.59 27.86
C PRO A 27 1.94 -3.17 27.72
N VAL A 28 3.18 -3.05 27.28
CA VAL A 28 3.70 -1.78 26.79
C VAL A 28 2.74 -1.40 25.68
N PRO A 29 2.03 -0.25 25.76
CA PRO A 29 1.27 0.21 24.61
C PRO A 29 2.29 0.33 23.50
N GLY A 30 2.20 -0.58 22.51
CA GLY A 30 3.00 -0.47 21.31
C GLY A 30 2.78 0.94 20.80
N LEU A 31 3.86 1.62 20.47
CA LEU A 31 3.78 2.88 19.74
C LEU A 31 2.94 2.55 18.51
N ALA A 32 1.65 2.86 18.55
CA ALA A 32 0.81 2.82 17.38
C ALA A 32 1.46 3.82 16.43
N GLU A 33 2.16 3.28 15.43
CA GLU A 33 2.72 4.10 14.37
C GLU A 33 1.53 4.87 13.80
N ASP A 34 1.58 6.19 13.84
CA ASP A 34 0.52 7.06 13.32
C ASP A 34 0.41 6.86 11.81
N ILE A 35 -0.30 5.79 11.43
CA ILE A 35 -0.61 5.49 10.04
C ILE A 35 -1.75 6.42 9.65
N ASN A 36 -1.44 7.50 8.97
CA ASN A 36 -2.45 8.40 8.44
C ASN A 36 -3.12 7.75 7.22
N VAL A 37 -4.17 6.97 7.48
CA VAL A 37 -5.05 6.41 6.45
C VAL A 37 -6.03 7.51 6.04
N LEU A 38 -5.88 8.00 4.81
CA LEU A 38 -6.70 9.09 4.25
C LEU A 38 -7.97 8.55 3.58
N MET A 39 -7.86 7.35 2.99
CA MET A 39 -8.96 6.67 2.30
C MET A 39 -8.69 5.17 2.27
N SER A 40 -9.71 4.35 2.53
CA SER A 40 -9.59 2.88 2.37
C SER A 40 -9.53 2.49 0.88
N THR A 41 -9.05 1.27 0.60
CA THR A 41 -9.10 0.74 -0.78
C THR A 41 -10.54 0.57 -1.24
N GLU A 42 -11.43 0.16 -0.36
CA GLU A 42 -12.85 -0.03 -0.61
C GLU A 42 -13.53 1.28 -1.00
N ASP A 43 -13.28 2.36 -0.25
CA ASP A 43 -13.80 3.69 -0.56
C ASP A 43 -13.24 4.21 -1.89
N PHE A 44 -11.94 3.98 -2.14
CA PHE A 44 -11.34 4.34 -3.42
C PHE A 44 -12.01 3.61 -4.58
N LEU A 45 -12.28 2.31 -4.44
CA LEU A 45 -12.96 1.52 -5.48
C LEU A 45 -14.41 1.95 -5.67
N ALA A 46 -15.10 2.32 -4.60
CA ALA A 46 -16.45 2.88 -4.68
C ALA A 46 -16.48 4.21 -5.47
N HIS A 47 -15.43 5.04 -5.33
CA HIS A 47 -15.28 6.26 -6.13
C HIS A 47 -14.80 5.99 -7.57
N ALA A 48 -14.10 4.88 -7.80
CA ALA A 48 -13.59 4.51 -9.12
C ALA A 48 -14.65 3.91 -10.04
N PHE A 49 -15.60 3.20 -9.45
CA PHE A 49 -16.61 2.43 -10.15
C PHE A 49 -18.00 2.67 -9.54
N ASP A 50 -19.00 2.78 -10.38
CA ASP A 50 -20.41 2.94 -9.97
C ASP A 50 -21.02 1.59 -9.50
N GLY A 51 -20.32 0.91 -8.59
CA GLY A 51 -20.78 -0.29 -7.89
C GLY A 51 -20.30 -1.63 -8.45
N GLN A 52 -20.10 -1.80 -9.76
CA GLN A 52 -19.71 -3.10 -10.33
C GLN A 52 -18.26 -3.07 -10.87
N TYR A 53 -17.46 -4.00 -10.40
CA TYR A 53 -16.09 -4.22 -10.92
C TYR A 53 -15.65 -5.66 -10.66
N GLN A 54 -14.66 -6.11 -11.40
CA GLN A 54 -14.04 -7.43 -11.25
C GLN A 54 -12.60 -7.27 -10.79
N SER A 55 -12.17 -8.13 -9.86
CA SER A 55 -10.76 -8.24 -9.49
C SER A 55 -10.03 -9.08 -10.51
N ASN A 56 -8.92 -8.57 -11.02
CA ASN A 56 -8.10 -9.20 -12.06
C ASN A 56 -6.63 -9.21 -11.64
N ILE A 57 -5.82 -9.94 -12.40
CA ILE A 57 -4.37 -10.02 -12.20
C ILE A 57 -3.68 -9.74 -13.52
N VAL A 58 -2.66 -8.87 -13.50
CA VAL A 58 -1.70 -8.71 -14.58
C VAL A 58 -0.41 -9.45 -14.19
N TRP A 59 0.08 -10.31 -15.08
CA TRP A 59 1.33 -11.03 -14.90
C TRP A 59 2.50 -10.18 -15.38
N ILE A 60 3.57 -10.16 -14.59
CA ILE A 60 4.76 -9.36 -14.87
C ILE A 60 5.77 -10.22 -15.62
N THR A 61 5.68 -10.22 -16.93
CA THR A 61 6.66 -10.89 -17.82
C THR A 61 8.05 -10.27 -17.69
N PRO A 62 9.14 -10.97 -18.05
CA PRO A 62 10.49 -10.40 -17.97
C PRO A 62 10.68 -9.13 -18.81
N SER A 63 10.00 -9.01 -19.97
CA SER A 63 10.04 -7.81 -20.80
C SER A 63 9.30 -6.64 -20.16
N PHE A 64 8.10 -6.89 -19.64
CA PHE A 64 7.30 -5.89 -18.96
C PHE A 64 7.94 -5.43 -17.64
N ARG A 65 8.57 -6.35 -16.92
CA ARG A 65 9.36 -6.04 -15.72
C ARG A 65 10.42 -4.97 -15.99
N ARG A 66 11.20 -5.11 -17.07
CA ARG A 66 12.22 -4.12 -17.43
C ARG A 66 11.61 -2.73 -17.68
N GLN A 67 10.45 -2.66 -18.33
CA GLN A 67 9.75 -1.39 -18.55
C GLN A 67 9.29 -0.75 -17.23
N LEU A 68 8.72 -1.55 -16.31
CA LEU A 68 8.32 -1.07 -14.99
C LEU A 68 9.51 -0.59 -14.17
N GLU A 69 10.61 -1.33 -14.15
CA GLU A 69 11.82 -0.98 -13.41
C GLU A 69 12.44 0.32 -13.93
N GLN A 70 12.44 0.53 -15.23
CA GLN A 70 12.87 1.81 -15.84
C GLN A 70 11.95 2.95 -15.42
N ALA A 71 10.64 2.77 -15.51
CA ALA A 71 9.65 3.77 -15.13
C ALA A 71 9.70 4.12 -13.64
N MET A 72 9.87 3.10 -12.80
CA MET A 72 9.92 3.27 -11.35
C MET A 72 11.33 3.63 -10.84
N ASN A 73 12.38 3.53 -11.67
CA ASN A 73 13.78 3.65 -11.27
C ASN A 73 14.10 2.84 -10.01
N SER A 74 13.61 1.61 -9.96
CA SER A 74 13.84 0.66 -8.86
C SER A 74 13.45 -0.74 -9.30
N SER A 75 14.01 -1.75 -8.63
CA SER A 75 13.64 -3.15 -8.87
C SER A 75 12.16 -3.40 -8.57
N PHE A 76 11.53 -4.24 -9.39
CA PHE A 76 10.16 -4.71 -9.20
C PHE A 76 10.18 -6.22 -8.89
N ARG A 77 9.86 -6.59 -7.66
CA ARG A 77 9.95 -7.99 -7.19
C ARG A 77 8.67 -8.80 -7.37
N GLY A 78 7.55 -8.17 -7.67
CA GLY A 78 6.27 -8.85 -7.87
C GLY A 78 6.26 -9.71 -9.13
N ALA A 79 5.65 -10.91 -9.10
CA ALA A 79 5.37 -11.72 -10.28
C ALA A 79 4.02 -11.35 -10.91
N ARG A 80 3.15 -10.75 -10.14
CA ARG A 80 1.79 -10.37 -10.54
C ARG A 80 1.33 -9.15 -9.73
N VAL A 81 0.40 -8.37 -10.32
CA VAL A 81 -0.26 -7.24 -9.65
C VAL A 81 -1.77 -7.42 -9.76
N ARG A 82 -2.47 -7.26 -8.64
CA ARG A 82 -3.93 -7.21 -8.62
C ARG A 82 -4.40 -5.84 -9.08
N TYR A 83 -5.47 -5.81 -9.86
CA TYR A 83 -6.18 -4.61 -10.25
C TYR A 83 -7.68 -4.88 -10.35
N TRP A 84 -8.47 -3.83 -10.45
CA TRP A 84 -9.92 -3.94 -10.62
C TRP A 84 -10.31 -3.31 -11.94
N ARG A 85 -11.33 -3.87 -12.59
CA ARG A 85 -11.76 -3.43 -13.92
C ARG A 85 -13.28 -3.45 -14.06
N ASN A 86 -13.79 -2.45 -14.78
CA ASN A 86 -15.12 -2.45 -15.39
C ASN A 86 -15.00 -1.83 -16.80
N GLY A 87 -15.26 -2.62 -17.83
CA GLY A 87 -15.06 -2.17 -19.24
C GLY A 87 -13.63 -1.70 -19.50
N ASN A 88 -13.48 -0.47 -20.01
CA ASN A 88 -12.17 0.14 -20.31
C ASN A 88 -11.51 0.78 -19.07
N ARG A 89 -12.24 0.89 -17.96
CA ARG A 89 -11.74 1.50 -16.73
C ARG A 89 -11.05 0.47 -15.88
N SER A 90 -9.85 0.79 -15.40
CA SER A 90 -9.07 -0.03 -14.48
C SER A 90 -8.59 0.79 -13.29
N ALA A 91 -8.58 0.20 -12.09
CA ALA A 91 -8.10 0.82 -10.86
C ALA A 91 -6.89 0.07 -10.32
N TRP A 92 -5.88 0.83 -9.89
CA TRP A 92 -4.57 0.37 -9.46
C TRP A 92 -4.25 0.98 -8.10
N VAL A 93 -3.94 0.16 -7.12
CA VAL A 93 -3.45 0.60 -5.81
C VAL A 93 -1.99 0.20 -5.71
N LEU A 94 -1.12 1.19 -5.61
CA LEU A 94 0.33 1.01 -5.62
C LEU A 94 0.93 1.63 -4.37
N GLU A 95 2.06 1.06 -3.95
CA GLU A 95 2.82 1.55 -2.82
C GLU A 95 4.29 1.76 -3.21
N ARG A 96 4.87 2.84 -2.69
CA ARG A 96 6.27 3.17 -2.88
C ARG A 96 6.80 3.98 -1.71
N ILE A 97 8.04 3.73 -1.33
CA ILE A 97 8.74 4.56 -0.35
C ILE A 97 8.96 5.95 -0.96
N GLY A 98 8.53 6.98 -0.22
CA GLY A 98 8.81 8.38 -0.52
C GLY A 98 10.24 8.73 -0.10
N LYS A 99 10.40 9.39 1.05
CA LYS A 99 11.70 9.65 1.67
C LYS A 99 12.10 8.53 2.65
N GLU A 100 11.23 8.20 3.60
CA GLU A 100 11.50 7.28 4.71
C GLU A 100 10.43 6.19 4.84
N ARG A 101 9.19 6.50 4.50
CA ARG A 101 8.03 5.66 4.72
C ARG A 101 7.26 5.36 3.43
N PRO A 102 6.49 4.27 3.41
CA PRO A 102 5.65 3.94 2.27
C PRO A 102 4.48 4.94 2.10
N ILE A 103 4.26 5.33 0.86
CA ILE A 103 3.10 6.12 0.41
C ILE A 103 2.24 5.17 -0.43
N THR A 104 0.95 5.09 -0.13
CA THR A 104 -0.01 4.30 -0.91
C THR A 104 -0.91 5.25 -1.70
N ALA A 105 -0.98 5.05 -3.01
CA ALA A 105 -1.81 5.86 -3.90
C ALA A 105 -2.65 4.98 -4.83
N GLY A 106 -3.87 5.43 -5.12
CA GLY A 106 -4.80 4.81 -6.06
C GLY A 106 -4.88 5.62 -7.35
N PHE A 107 -4.88 4.93 -8.49
CA PHE A 107 -5.03 5.51 -9.83
C PHE A 107 -6.11 4.78 -10.60
N VAL A 108 -7.04 5.52 -11.17
CA VAL A 108 -8.03 5.00 -12.11
C VAL A 108 -7.58 5.40 -13.51
N VAL A 109 -7.43 4.41 -14.38
CA VAL A 109 -7.02 4.61 -15.77
C VAL A 109 -8.19 4.22 -16.68
N GLU A 110 -8.52 5.11 -17.60
CA GLU A 110 -9.51 4.89 -18.64
C GLU A 110 -8.99 5.47 -19.96
N ASN A 111 -9.12 4.75 -21.05
CA ASN A 111 -8.65 5.17 -22.39
C ASN A 111 -7.19 5.66 -22.40
N ASN A 112 -6.30 4.95 -21.71
CA ASN A 112 -4.86 5.27 -21.56
C ASN A 112 -4.56 6.61 -20.85
N GLN A 113 -5.51 7.16 -20.11
CA GLN A 113 -5.33 8.38 -19.32
C GLN A 113 -5.74 8.16 -17.87
N ILE A 114 -5.12 8.87 -16.95
CA ILE A 114 -5.55 8.87 -15.55
C ILE A 114 -6.86 9.68 -15.45
N LEU A 115 -7.95 8.99 -15.10
CA LEU A 115 -9.25 9.60 -14.84
C LEU A 115 -9.33 10.18 -13.43
N LEU A 116 -8.81 9.44 -12.45
CA LEU A 116 -8.85 9.76 -11.03
C LEU A 116 -7.55 9.32 -10.37
N SER A 117 -7.08 10.10 -9.42
CA SER A 117 -6.00 9.72 -8.51
C SER A 117 -6.37 10.10 -7.08
N ARG A 118 -5.92 9.29 -6.11
CA ARG A 118 -6.14 9.52 -4.67
C ARG A 118 -4.91 9.07 -3.89
N LEU A 119 -4.57 9.85 -2.88
CA LEU A 119 -3.64 9.41 -1.86
C LEU A 119 -4.44 8.59 -0.83
N LEU A 120 -4.06 7.34 -0.61
CA LEU A 120 -4.79 6.42 0.28
C LEU A 120 -4.15 6.38 1.66
N THR A 121 -2.82 6.32 1.72
CA THR A 121 -2.11 6.34 2.99
C THR A 121 -0.82 7.14 2.85
N TYR A 122 -0.58 8.00 3.84
CA TYR A 122 0.62 8.81 3.92
C TYR A 122 1.27 8.61 5.30
N ARG A 123 2.49 8.07 5.32
CA ARG A 123 3.19 7.69 6.54
C ARG A 123 4.43 8.55 6.82
N GLU A 124 4.73 9.49 5.93
CA GLU A 124 5.88 10.39 6.10
C GLU A 124 5.58 11.45 7.16
N SER A 125 6.58 11.80 7.95
CA SER A 125 6.48 12.83 9.00
C SER A 125 6.54 14.26 8.46
N ARG A 126 6.95 14.44 7.20
CA ARG A 126 7.13 15.75 6.53
C ARG A 126 6.56 15.72 5.13
N GLY A 127 6.30 16.92 4.57
CA GLY A 127 5.74 17.05 3.22
C GLY A 127 4.25 16.74 3.18
N GLY A 128 3.54 17.07 4.25
CA GLY A 128 2.08 16.86 4.36
C GLY A 128 1.26 17.55 3.28
N GLU A 129 1.82 18.55 2.61
CA GLU A 129 1.20 19.29 1.52
C GLU A 129 0.85 18.38 0.32
N ILE A 130 1.52 17.23 0.20
CA ILE A 130 1.19 16.22 -0.81
C ILE A 130 -0.21 15.64 -0.64
N GLN A 131 -0.77 15.75 0.59
CA GLN A 131 -2.14 15.33 0.92
C GLN A 131 -3.20 16.32 0.42
N TYR A 132 -2.82 17.53 0.03
CA TYR A 132 -3.78 18.50 -0.48
C TYR A 132 -4.36 18.02 -1.80
N PRO A 133 -5.69 18.10 -1.97
CA PRO A 133 -6.39 17.62 -3.16
C PRO A 133 -5.85 18.23 -4.47
N GLY A 134 -5.37 19.47 -4.41
CA GLY A 134 -4.79 20.16 -5.57
C GLY A 134 -3.55 19.50 -6.15
N PHE A 135 -2.69 18.91 -5.29
CA PHE A 135 -1.50 18.21 -5.78
C PHE A 135 -1.89 16.93 -6.55
N ILE A 136 -2.67 16.06 -5.92
CA ILE A 136 -3.01 14.77 -6.54
C ILE A 136 -3.93 14.93 -7.77
N ALA A 137 -4.71 16.02 -7.83
CA ALA A 137 -5.57 16.34 -8.97
C ALA A 137 -4.80 16.66 -10.26
N GLN A 138 -3.52 17.06 -10.19
CA GLN A 138 -2.67 17.33 -11.34
C GLN A 138 -2.50 16.11 -12.27
N PHE A 139 -2.63 14.90 -11.73
CA PHE A 139 -2.50 13.68 -12.52
C PHE A 139 -3.70 13.39 -13.42
N LYS A 140 -4.84 14.05 -13.20
CA LYS A 140 -6.04 13.85 -14.04
C LYS A 140 -5.76 14.23 -15.49
N GLY A 141 -6.04 13.31 -16.43
CA GLY A 141 -5.77 13.45 -17.87
C GLY A 141 -4.31 13.18 -18.25
N ALA A 142 -3.43 12.82 -17.31
CA ALA A 142 -2.08 12.40 -17.65
C ALA A 142 -2.11 11.06 -18.40
N SER A 143 -1.24 10.95 -19.40
CA SER A 143 -0.98 9.73 -20.19
C SER A 143 0.52 9.52 -20.36
N LEU A 144 0.94 8.46 -21.06
CA LEU A 144 2.33 8.22 -21.39
C LEU A 144 2.70 8.85 -22.73
N ASP A 145 3.88 9.43 -22.80
CA ASP A 145 4.54 9.82 -24.05
C ASP A 145 5.17 8.58 -24.75
N LYS A 146 5.84 8.82 -25.91
CA LYS A 146 6.47 7.76 -26.72
C LYS A 146 7.60 7.01 -26.00
N VAL A 147 8.15 7.58 -24.94
CA VAL A 147 9.24 7.00 -24.13
C VAL A 147 8.78 6.60 -22.72
N ASN A 148 7.46 6.39 -22.56
CA ASN A 148 6.83 5.94 -21.32
C ASN A 148 7.03 6.89 -20.13
N ARG A 149 7.08 8.21 -20.37
CA ARG A 149 7.03 9.23 -19.32
C ARG A 149 5.67 9.90 -19.31
N LEU A 150 5.30 10.53 -18.19
CA LEU A 150 4.09 11.34 -18.14
C LEU A 150 4.18 12.47 -19.18
N ASN A 151 3.12 12.62 -19.97
CA ASN A 151 3.02 13.62 -21.03
C ASN A 151 2.78 15.06 -20.54
N ARG A 152 2.78 15.26 -19.22
CA ARG A 152 2.55 16.57 -18.60
C ARG A 152 3.51 16.81 -17.44
N HIS A 153 3.74 18.07 -17.17
CA HIS A 153 4.44 18.50 -15.97
C HIS A 153 3.55 18.30 -14.74
N ILE A 154 4.12 17.83 -13.65
CA ILE A 154 3.52 17.77 -12.32
C ILE A 154 4.37 18.65 -11.42
N ASP A 155 3.75 19.68 -10.85
CA ASP A 155 4.45 20.63 -9.98
C ASP A 155 5.00 19.92 -8.74
N GLY A 156 6.16 20.36 -8.33
CA GLY A 156 6.79 19.86 -7.11
C GLY A 156 6.23 20.54 -5.87
N ILE A 157 6.57 19.96 -4.72
CA ILE A 157 6.31 20.55 -3.41
C ILE A 157 7.66 20.72 -2.71
N THR A 158 7.95 21.94 -2.27
CA THR A 158 9.20 22.24 -1.54
C THR A 158 9.28 21.39 -0.28
N GLY A 159 10.39 20.69 -0.09
CA GLY A 159 10.55 19.78 1.05
C GLY A 159 9.96 18.38 0.88
N ALA A 160 9.16 18.11 -0.18
CA ALA A 160 8.55 16.81 -0.46
C ALA A 160 8.96 16.17 -1.78
N THR A 161 10.11 16.54 -2.33
CA THR A 161 10.58 16.13 -3.68
C THR A 161 10.55 14.60 -3.87
N LEU A 162 11.02 13.82 -2.90
CA LEU A 162 11.06 12.37 -3.01
C LEU A 162 9.67 11.75 -2.98
N SER A 163 8.74 12.32 -2.20
CA SER A 163 7.35 11.87 -2.14
C SER A 163 6.61 12.21 -3.45
N VAL A 164 6.84 13.39 -4.01
CA VAL A 164 6.34 13.79 -5.34
C VAL A 164 6.84 12.83 -6.42
N ASP A 165 8.15 12.53 -6.43
CA ASP A 165 8.76 11.60 -7.37
C ASP A 165 8.18 10.18 -7.22
N ALA A 166 7.96 9.71 -5.99
CA ALA A 166 7.34 8.42 -5.72
C ALA A 166 5.94 8.33 -6.34
N ILE A 167 5.10 9.36 -6.18
CA ILE A 167 3.75 9.38 -6.76
C ILE A 167 3.80 9.47 -8.29
N LYS A 168 4.68 10.29 -8.88
CA LYS A 168 4.87 10.35 -10.34
C LYS A 168 5.25 8.99 -10.92
N ARG A 169 6.13 8.24 -10.25
CA ARG A 169 6.53 6.89 -10.69
C ARG A 169 5.38 5.90 -10.56
N MET A 170 4.60 5.95 -9.49
CA MET A 170 3.39 5.13 -9.34
C MET A 170 2.36 5.44 -10.41
N ALA A 171 2.14 6.70 -10.75
CA ALA A 171 1.25 7.11 -11.84
C ALA A 171 1.73 6.55 -13.19
N THR A 172 3.03 6.64 -13.50
CA THR A 172 3.61 6.05 -14.71
C THR A 172 3.42 4.53 -14.74
N ALA A 173 3.69 3.85 -13.62
CA ALA A 173 3.52 2.40 -13.52
C ALA A 173 2.06 1.98 -13.71
N SER A 174 1.09 2.72 -13.15
CA SER A 174 -0.34 2.40 -13.33
C SER A 174 -0.79 2.50 -14.79
N LEU A 175 -0.29 3.48 -15.53
CA LEU A 175 -0.55 3.63 -16.96
C LEU A 175 0.09 2.50 -17.79
N LEU A 176 1.32 2.09 -17.47
CA LEU A 176 1.98 0.95 -18.10
C LEU A 176 1.23 -0.36 -17.83
N MET A 177 0.84 -0.60 -16.58
CA MET A 177 0.09 -1.79 -16.19
C MET A 177 -1.30 -1.82 -16.85
N ALA A 178 -1.97 -0.67 -16.96
CA ALA A 178 -3.25 -0.57 -17.66
C ALA A 178 -3.11 -0.92 -19.13
N LYS A 179 -2.08 -0.42 -19.80
CA LYS A 179 -1.76 -0.75 -21.21
C LYS A 179 -1.46 -2.24 -21.39
N GLU A 180 -0.62 -2.82 -20.53
CA GLU A 180 -0.29 -4.25 -20.56
C GLU A 180 -1.51 -5.12 -20.33
N SER A 181 -2.37 -4.76 -19.35
CA SER A 181 -3.59 -5.52 -19.03
C SER A 181 -4.68 -5.43 -20.10
N ALA A 182 -4.61 -4.46 -21.01
CA ALA A 182 -5.52 -4.35 -22.14
C ALA A 182 -5.10 -5.24 -23.33
N THR A 183 -3.84 -5.66 -23.38
CA THR A 183 -3.33 -6.58 -24.38
C THR A 183 -3.66 -8.01 -23.95
N PRO A 184 -4.27 -8.85 -24.81
CA PRO A 184 -4.52 -10.25 -24.47
C PRO A 184 -3.20 -10.94 -24.12
N GLN A 185 -3.04 -11.31 -22.85
CA GLN A 185 -1.88 -12.10 -22.44
C GLN A 185 -2.07 -13.52 -22.97
N GLN A 186 -1.29 -13.91 -23.97
CA GLN A 186 -1.21 -15.30 -24.38
C GLN A 186 -0.60 -16.09 -23.22
N VAL A 187 -1.43 -16.81 -22.50
CA VAL A 187 -0.97 -17.84 -21.56
C VAL A 187 -0.39 -18.95 -22.44
N SER A 188 0.94 -18.97 -22.59
CA SER A 188 1.64 -20.11 -23.20
C SER A 188 1.47 -21.28 -22.24
N THR A 189 0.48 -22.12 -22.52
CA THR A 189 0.37 -23.46 -21.94
C THR A 189 1.52 -24.28 -22.51
N GLN A 190 2.59 -24.46 -21.72
CA GLN A 190 3.59 -25.50 -21.94
C GLN A 190 3.36 -26.60 -20.93
#